data_a2c8099f4027ba60d6608f08fe1b9df7
#
_entry.id   a2c8099f4027ba60d6608f08fe1b9df7
#
_cell.length_a   1.000
_cell.length_b   1.000
_cell.length_c   1.000
_cell.angle_alpha   90.00
_cell.angle_beta   90.00
_cell.angle_gamma   90.00
#
_symmetry.space_group_name_H-M   'P 1'
#
loop_
_entity.id
_entity.type
_entity.pdbx_description
1 polymer ?
#
loop_
_entity_poly.entity_id
_entity_poly.type
_entity_poly.pdbx_seq_one_letter_code
_entity_poly.pdbx_strand_id
1 'polypeptide(L)'
;MAAARRIGAVVLSDECYALMDWRSVRRNTAASSAPAASASAASVPAAPVAESNEPASDTAFSLSATPCALNPHVCEGSAAGILVLYSLSKQSNMAGYRTALIAGDYRLVKEMAEYRKQIGQIIPGPVQAAMAAGLKDTAAVHEQWRRYRRRLSALVDALKAYGYSAQMPSGALYVWVKAKSGDCWADMAELAKIGIIPSPGEFYGAPAYLRFSATATDEAIRSACERLTA
;
A
#
# COMPACT_ATOMS: atom_id res chain seq x y z
N MET A 1 -5.56 -16.73 -13.23
CA MET A 1 -6.96 -16.65 -13.75
C MET A 1 -7.45 -17.99 -14.29
N ALA A 2 -6.76 -18.64 -15.22
CA ALA A 2 -7.21 -19.89 -15.86
C ALA A 2 -7.63 -21.00 -14.88
N ALA A 3 -6.90 -21.21 -13.78
CA ALA A 3 -7.26 -22.23 -12.78
C ALA A 3 -8.61 -21.94 -12.10
N ALA A 4 -8.86 -20.69 -11.69
CA ALA A 4 -10.12 -20.29 -11.07
C ALA A 4 -11.30 -20.47 -12.05
N ARG A 5 -11.13 -20.06 -13.30
CA ARG A 5 -12.16 -20.21 -14.33
C ARG A 5 -12.53 -21.67 -14.58
N ARG A 6 -11.54 -22.59 -14.60
CA ARG A 6 -11.81 -24.03 -14.80
C ARG A 6 -12.68 -24.64 -13.71
N ILE A 7 -12.63 -24.15 -12.50
CA ILE A 7 -13.41 -24.66 -11.37
C ILE A 7 -14.60 -23.77 -11.00
N GLY A 8 -14.88 -22.72 -11.78
CA GLY A 8 -15.96 -21.77 -11.52
C GLY A 8 -15.77 -20.91 -10.26
N ALA A 9 -14.53 -20.75 -9.77
CA ALA A 9 -14.25 -19.97 -8.58
C ALA A 9 -14.17 -18.47 -8.91
N VAL A 10 -14.67 -17.64 -7.98
CA VAL A 10 -14.48 -16.19 -8.01
C VAL A 10 -13.10 -15.85 -7.42
N VAL A 11 -12.38 -14.98 -8.10
CA VAL A 11 -11.10 -14.44 -7.61
C VAL A 11 -11.36 -13.13 -6.88
N LEU A 12 -11.01 -13.08 -5.61
CA LEU A 12 -10.97 -11.86 -4.80
C LEU A 12 -9.52 -11.40 -4.70
N SER A 13 -9.18 -10.24 -5.28
CA SER A 13 -7.84 -9.64 -5.20
C SER A 13 -7.89 -8.45 -4.26
N ASP A 14 -7.27 -8.58 -3.08
CA ASP A 14 -7.07 -7.46 -2.16
C ASP A 14 -5.83 -6.66 -2.60
N GLU A 15 -6.07 -5.50 -3.19
CA GLU A 15 -5.05 -4.61 -3.74
C GLU A 15 -4.85 -3.34 -2.91
N CYS A 16 -5.23 -3.36 -1.62
CA CYS A 16 -5.11 -2.20 -0.73
C CYS A 16 -3.67 -1.68 -0.55
N TYR A 17 -2.67 -2.51 -0.84
CA TYR A 17 -1.24 -2.16 -0.82
C TYR A 17 -0.60 -2.07 -2.20
N ALA A 18 -1.36 -2.10 -3.27
CA ALA A 18 -0.83 -2.19 -4.64
C ALA A 18 0.19 -1.09 -4.97
N LEU A 19 -0.03 0.15 -4.52
CA LEU A 19 0.90 1.27 -4.71
C LEU A 19 2.08 1.28 -3.71
N MET A 20 2.10 0.39 -2.73
CA MET A 20 3.19 0.27 -1.75
C MET A 20 4.17 -0.81 -2.19
N ASP A 21 4.70 -0.67 -3.41
CA ASP A 21 5.74 -1.52 -3.98
C ASP A 21 7.09 -0.77 -3.91
N TRP A 22 8.06 -1.37 -3.22
CA TRP A 22 9.37 -0.78 -2.96
C TRP A 22 10.47 -1.39 -3.84
N ARG A 23 10.13 -2.34 -4.70
CA ARG A 23 11.08 -2.91 -5.66
C ARG A 23 11.48 -1.84 -6.67
N SER A 24 12.78 -1.76 -6.98
CA SER A 24 13.25 -0.93 -8.07
C SER A 24 12.62 -1.45 -9.37
N VAL A 25 11.79 -0.64 -10.01
CA VAL A 25 11.27 -0.96 -11.34
C VAL A 25 12.46 -0.93 -12.30
N ARG A 26 13.00 -2.11 -12.65
CA ARG A 26 13.84 -2.24 -13.82
C ARG A 26 12.98 -1.86 -15.02
N ARG A 27 13.27 -0.72 -15.64
CA ARG A 27 12.64 -0.32 -16.89
C ARG A 27 12.85 -1.45 -17.89
N ASN A 28 11.83 -2.22 -18.18
CA ASN A 28 11.72 -2.91 -19.44
C ASN A 28 11.43 -1.85 -20.50
N THR A 29 12.48 -1.34 -21.14
CA THR A 29 12.39 -0.42 -22.30
C THR A 29 12.02 -1.18 -23.57
N ALA A 30 11.32 -2.28 -23.47
CA ALA A 30 10.82 -3.01 -24.63
C ALA A 30 9.32 -3.26 -24.45
N ALA A 31 8.54 -2.60 -25.26
CA ALA A 31 7.12 -2.69 -25.55
C ALA A 31 6.23 -1.64 -24.86
N SER A 32 5.86 -0.61 -25.60
CA SER A 32 4.49 -0.41 -26.04
C SER A 32 4.32 0.95 -26.70
N SER A 33 4.35 0.98 -28.01
CA SER A 33 3.69 2.01 -28.82
C SER A 33 2.22 1.58 -29.00
N ALA A 34 1.35 2.09 -28.17
CA ALA A 34 -0.09 2.10 -28.41
C ALA A 34 -0.59 3.56 -28.27
N PRO A 35 -1.41 4.09 -29.20
CA PRO A 35 -1.80 5.49 -29.20
C PRO A 35 -2.79 5.80 -28.08
N ALA A 36 -2.53 6.86 -27.34
CA ALA A 36 -3.42 7.42 -26.35
C ALA A 36 -4.63 8.06 -27.04
N ALA A 37 -5.85 7.63 -26.69
CA ALA A 37 -7.07 8.34 -27.04
C ALA A 37 -7.15 9.65 -26.26
N SER A 38 -7.22 10.78 -26.98
CA SER A 38 -7.34 12.12 -26.44
C SER A 38 -8.73 12.35 -25.86
N ALA A 39 -8.83 12.59 -24.55
CA ALA A 39 -9.98 13.22 -23.92
C ALA A 39 -9.55 14.62 -23.47
N SER A 40 -10.09 15.63 -24.15
CA SER A 40 -9.95 17.05 -23.83
C SER A 40 -10.71 17.37 -22.55
N ALA A 41 -10.01 17.84 -21.52
CA ALA A 41 -10.62 18.48 -20.36
C ALA A 41 -9.89 19.80 -20.08
N ALA A 42 -10.68 20.86 -19.90
CA ALA A 42 -10.22 22.23 -19.72
C ALA A 42 -9.35 22.41 -18.47
N SER A 43 -8.26 23.13 -18.63
CA SER A 43 -7.26 23.42 -17.59
C SER A 43 -7.69 24.59 -16.70
N VAL A 44 -7.66 24.38 -15.37
CA VAL A 44 -7.62 25.44 -14.37
C VAL A 44 -6.16 25.64 -13.97
N PRO A 45 -5.63 26.86 -13.91
CA PRO A 45 -4.23 27.09 -13.60
C PRO A 45 -3.93 26.85 -12.12
N ALA A 46 -2.93 26.04 -11.83
CA ALA A 46 -2.39 25.82 -10.49
C ALA A 46 -1.36 26.91 -10.14
N ALA A 47 -1.40 27.38 -8.89
CA ALA A 47 -0.42 28.28 -8.34
C ALA A 47 0.97 27.62 -8.22
N PRO A 48 2.08 28.38 -8.32
CA PRO A 48 3.42 27.82 -8.30
C PRO A 48 3.79 27.31 -6.91
N VAL A 49 4.16 26.03 -6.82
CA VAL A 49 4.77 25.43 -5.65
C VAL A 49 6.29 25.62 -5.75
N ALA A 50 6.90 26.13 -4.68
CA ALA A 50 8.35 26.36 -4.62
C ALA A 50 9.13 25.05 -4.83
N GLU A 51 10.11 25.10 -5.75
CA GLU A 51 11.03 24.01 -6.01
C GLU A 51 11.97 23.80 -4.82
N SER A 52 11.85 22.65 -4.15
CA SER A 52 12.85 22.17 -3.21
C SER A 52 13.91 21.36 -3.95
N ASN A 53 15.17 21.78 -3.86
CA ASN A 53 16.34 21.05 -4.35
C ASN A 53 16.52 19.73 -3.58
N GLU A 54 16.05 18.61 -4.13
CA GLU A 54 16.39 17.26 -3.69
C GLU A 54 17.06 16.44 -4.79
N PRO A 55 18.02 15.55 -4.45
CA PRO A 55 18.83 14.86 -5.45
C PRO A 55 18.00 13.83 -6.24
N ALA A 56 18.26 13.80 -7.53
CA ALA A 56 17.61 12.96 -8.53
C ALA A 56 17.84 11.46 -8.29
N SER A 57 16.88 10.78 -7.62
CA SER A 57 16.73 9.32 -7.71
C SER A 57 15.27 8.81 -7.52
N ASP A 58 14.28 9.64 -7.71
CA ASP A 58 12.86 9.33 -7.48
C ASP A 58 12.17 8.65 -8.69
N THR A 59 12.93 7.92 -9.50
CA THR A 59 12.44 7.29 -10.75
C THR A 59 11.65 5.98 -10.53
N ALA A 60 11.37 5.59 -9.28
CA ALA A 60 10.78 4.29 -8.98
C ALA A 60 9.26 4.30 -8.82
N PHE A 61 8.61 5.47 -8.63
CA PHE A 61 7.16 5.53 -8.50
C PHE A 61 6.47 5.53 -9.86
N SER A 62 5.59 4.58 -10.10
CA SER A 62 4.76 4.53 -11.31
C SER A 62 3.42 3.87 -11.02
N LEU A 63 2.33 4.59 -11.27
CA LEU A 63 0.97 4.04 -11.19
C LEU A 63 0.75 2.91 -12.20
N SER A 64 1.37 2.98 -13.36
CA SER A 64 1.22 1.98 -14.43
C SER A 64 1.96 0.66 -14.18
N ALA A 65 2.93 0.65 -13.28
CA ALA A 65 3.69 -0.56 -12.93
C ALA A 65 3.04 -1.38 -11.81
N THR A 66 1.95 -0.88 -11.23
CA THR A 66 1.26 -1.54 -10.10
C THR A 66 0.56 -2.81 -10.55
N PRO A 67 0.82 -3.96 -9.92
CA PRO A 67 0.08 -5.19 -10.20
C PRO A 67 -1.42 -5.01 -9.93
N CYS A 68 -2.25 -5.45 -10.87
CA CYS A 68 -3.70 -5.43 -10.74
C CYS A 68 -4.31 -6.66 -11.41
N ALA A 69 -5.23 -7.34 -10.72
CA ALA A 69 -5.91 -8.50 -11.26
C ALA A 69 -6.79 -8.18 -12.48
N LEU A 70 -7.21 -6.91 -12.63
CA LEU A 70 -7.97 -6.42 -13.79
C LEU A 70 -7.07 -5.93 -14.93
N ASN A 71 -5.75 -5.98 -14.80
CA ASN A 71 -4.86 -5.69 -15.92
C ASN A 71 -5.19 -6.66 -17.08
N PRO A 72 -5.39 -6.19 -18.32
CA PRO A 72 -5.76 -7.03 -19.46
C PRO A 72 -4.85 -8.24 -19.68
N HIS A 73 -3.56 -8.09 -19.44
CA HIS A 73 -2.61 -9.20 -19.52
C HIS A 73 -2.77 -10.25 -18.40
N VAL A 74 -3.34 -9.87 -17.25
CA VAL A 74 -3.57 -10.75 -16.10
C VAL A 74 -4.93 -11.43 -16.22
N CYS A 75 -5.98 -10.67 -16.57
CA CYS A 75 -7.36 -11.16 -16.69
C CYS A 75 -7.70 -11.69 -18.08
N GLU A 76 -6.73 -11.71 -19.02
CA GLU A 76 -6.94 -12.20 -20.40
C GLU A 76 -8.08 -11.45 -21.11
N GLY A 77 -8.19 -10.12 -20.86
CA GLY A 77 -9.21 -9.25 -21.44
C GLY A 77 -10.62 -9.41 -20.85
N SER A 78 -10.84 -10.25 -19.83
CA SER A 78 -12.17 -10.46 -19.23
C SER A 78 -12.16 -10.33 -17.73
N ALA A 79 -12.99 -9.45 -17.17
CA ALA A 79 -13.22 -9.31 -15.74
C ALA A 79 -14.16 -10.37 -15.14
N ALA A 80 -14.71 -11.27 -15.94
CA ALA A 80 -15.65 -12.28 -15.48
C ALA A 80 -15.08 -13.13 -14.33
N GLY A 81 -15.82 -13.21 -13.22
CA GLY A 81 -15.42 -13.92 -12.01
C GLY A 81 -14.26 -13.27 -11.24
N ILE A 82 -13.92 -12.01 -11.48
CA ILE A 82 -12.85 -11.30 -10.78
C ILE A 82 -13.42 -10.09 -10.04
N LEU A 83 -13.06 -9.95 -8.77
CA LEU A 83 -13.33 -8.77 -7.95
C LEU A 83 -12.02 -8.26 -7.34
N VAL A 84 -11.71 -7.00 -7.58
CA VAL A 84 -10.62 -6.26 -6.94
C VAL A 84 -11.17 -5.42 -5.81
N LEU A 85 -10.58 -5.55 -4.63
CA LEU A 85 -10.85 -4.76 -3.44
C LEU A 85 -9.74 -3.71 -3.31
N TYR A 86 -10.09 -2.42 -3.29
CA TYR A 86 -9.14 -1.34 -3.23
C TYR A 86 -9.52 -0.28 -2.20
N SER A 87 -8.56 0.26 -1.48
CA SER A 87 -8.79 1.25 -0.44
C SER A 87 -7.75 2.38 -0.47
N LEU A 88 -8.18 3.60 -0.19
CA LEU A 88 -7.32 4.76 0.01
C LEU A 88 -6.65 4.80 1.39
N SER A 89 -6.95 3.85 2.26
CA SER A 89 -6.42 3.80 3.62
C SER A 89 -4.89 3.88 3.69
N LYS A 90 -4.19 3.29 2.70
CA LYS A 90 -2.73 3.24 2.67
C LYS A 90 -2.13 4.26 1.71
N GLN A 91 -2.57 4.26 0.44
CA GLN A 91 -2.01 5.17 -0.56
C GLN A 91 -2.17 6.66 -0.23
N SER A 92 -3.32 7.04 0.38
CA SER A 92 -3.68 8.43 0.64
C SER A 92 -3.79 8.75 2.14
N ASN A 93 -3.33 7.83 3.01
CA ASN A 93 -3.42 7.97 4.48
C ASN A 93 -4.86 8.26 4.98
N MET A 94 -5.87 7.70 4.32
CA MET A 94 -7.29 7.92 4.57
C MET A 94 -7.97 6.77 5.34
N ALA A 95 -7.22 6.08 6.21
CA ALA A 95 -7.75 4.94 6.97
C ALA A 95 -8.96 5.29 7.85
N GLY A 96 -9.01 6.53 8.39
CA GLY A 96 -10.12 7.02 9.23
C GLY A 96 -11.45 7.18 8.50
N TYR A 97 -11.42 7.35 7.18
CA TYR A 97 -12.64 7.48 6.38
C TYR A 97 -13.44 6.18 6.22
N ARG A 98 -12.85 5.03 6.54
CA ARG A 98 -13.48 3.71 6.46
C ARG A 98 -14.13 3.43 5.10
N THR A 99 -13.45 3.78 4.00
CA THR A 99 -13.97 3.62 2.64
C THR A 99 -13.06 2.75 1.78
N ALA A 100 -13.68 1.98 0.91
CA ALA A 100 -13.04 1.13 -0.09
C ALA A 100 -13.94 1.04 -1.31
N LEU A 101 -13.39 0.57 -2.42
CA LEU A 101 -14.16 0.25 -3.62
C LEU A 101 -13.96 -1.21 -4.02
N ILE A 102 -14.93 -1.71 -4.77
CA ILE A 102 -14.88 -3.01 -5.42
C ILE A 102 -15.07 -2.78 -6.92
N ALA A 103 -14.19 -3.37 -7.72
CA ALA A 103 -14.25 -3.30 -9.17
C ALA A 103 -14.09 -4.71 -9.77
N GLY A 104 -14.62 -4.95 -10.96
CA GLY A 104 -14.46 -6.23 -11.64
C GLY A 104 -15.70 -6.70 -12.37
N ASP A 105 -16.10 -7.96 -12.19
CA ASP A 105 -17.27 -8.55 -12.81
C ASP A 105 -18.52 -7.73 -12.50
N TYR A 106 -19.11 -7.16 -13.56
CA TYR A 106 -20.25 -6.26 -13.43
C TYR A 106 -21.45 -6.90 -12.70
N ARG A 107 -21.72 -8.19 -12.97
CA ARG A 107 -22.87 -8.88 -12.34
C ARG A 107 -22.64 -9.03 -10.85
N LEU A 108 -21.45 -9.48 -10.45
CA LEU A 108 -21.10 -9.64 -9.04
C LEU A 108 -21.07 -8.29 -8.31
N VAL A 109 -20.50 -7.25 -8.91
CA VAL A 109 -20.48 -5.90 -8.32
C VAL A 109 -21.90 -5.37 -8.13
N LYS A 110 -22.80 -5.56 -9.12
CA LYS A 110 -24.19 -5.14 -9.03
C LYS A 110 -24.94 -5.90 -7.91
N GLU A 111 -24.81 -7.21 -7.85
CA GLU A 111 -25.45 -8.02 -6.80
C GLU A 111 -24.96 -7.65 -5.41
N MET A 112 -23.65 -7.44 -5.23
CA MET A 112 -23.08 -6.96 -3.98
C MET A 112 -23.60 -5.58 -3.60
N ALA A 113 -23.74 -4.65 -4.54
CA ALA A 113 -24.26 -3.32 -4.28
C ALA A 113 -25.72 -3.38 -3.78
N GLU A 114 -26.57 -4.19 -4.40
CA GLU A 114 -27.95 -4.39 -3.97
C GLU A 114 -28.02 -5.06 -2.58
N TYR A 115 -27.23 -6.11 -2.34
CA TYR A 115 -27.15 -6.75 -1.03
C TYR A 115 -26.73 -5.77 0.07
N ARG A 116 -25.71 -4.95 -0.17
CA ARG A 116 -25.22 -3.95 0.80
C ARG A 116 -26.29 -2.92 1.17
N LYS A 117 -27.14 -2.52 0.22
CA LYS A 117 -28.29 -1.64 0.51
C LYS A 117 -29.25 -2.29 1.50
N GLN A 118 -29.55 -3.59 1.32
CA GLN A 118 -30.49 -4.33 2.18
C GLN A 118 -29.97 -4.47 3.63
N ILE A 119 -28.67 -4.58 3.82
CA ILE A 119 -28.05 -4.72 5.15
C ILE A 119 -27.57 -3.38 5.75
N GLY A 120 -27.90 -2.26 5.14
CA GLY A 120 -27.58 -0.92 5.64
C GLY A 120 -26.09 -0.54 5.53
N GLN A 121 -25.30 -1.27 4.75
CA GLN A 121 -23.86 -0.96 4.57
C GLN A 121 -23.61 0.01 3.41
N ILE A 122 -24.17 1.20 3.52
CA ILE A 122 -24.01 2.28 2.52
C ILE A 122 -22.99 3.28 3.04
N ILE A 123 -22.00 3.61 2.21
CA ILE A 123 -21.01 4.63 2.54
C ILE A 123 -21.67 6.03 2.42
N PRO A 124 -21.57 6.92 3.43
CA PRO A 124 -22.11 8.27 3.37
C PRO A 124 -21.57 9.07 2.17
N GLY A 125 -22.43 9.89 1.55
CA GLY A 125 -22.10 10.69 0.37
C GLY A 125 -20.83 11.53 0.52
N PRO A 126 -20.64 12.29 1.62
CA PRO A 126 -19.41 13.07 1.83
C PRO A 126 -18.13 12.21 1.83
N VAL A 127 -18.18 10.98 2.38
CA VAL A 127 -17.06 10.05 2.37
C VAL A 127 -16.77 9.55 0.96
N GLN A 128 -17.82 9.28 0.16
CA GLN A 128 -17.65 8.91 -1.24
C GLN A 128 -17.03 10.05 -2.06
N ALA A 129 -17.44 11.30 -1.82
CA ALA A 129 -16.86 12.46 -2.48
C ALA A 129 -15.39 12.67 -2.11
N ALA A 130 -15.02 12.49 -0.83
CA ALA A 130 -13.64 12.53 -0.38
C ALA A 130 -12.80 11.43 -1.03
N MET A 131 -13.36 10.22 -1.15
CA MET A 131 -12.69 9.10 -1.86
C MET A 131 -12.47 9.43 -3.34
N ALA A 132 -13.48 9.97 -4.02
CA ALA A 132 -13.38 10.34 -5.43
C ALA A 132 -12.30 11.44 -5.66
N ALA A 133 -12.18 12.40 -4.74
CA ALA A 133 -11.12 13.41 -4.76
C ALA A 133 -9.73 12.78 -4.56
N GLY A 134 -9.58 11.93 -3.55
CA GLY A 134 -8.31 11.25 -3.25
C GLY A 134 -7.83 10.30 -4.36
N LEU A 135 -8.74 9.68 -5.11
CA LEU A 135 -8.39 8.87 -6.28
C LEU A 135 -7.82 9.69 -7.45
N LYS A 136 -8.12 10.98 -7.51
CA LYS A 136 -7.64 11.90 -8.56
C LYS A 136 -6.33 12.59 -8.17
N ASP A 137 -5.99 12.62 -6.88
CA ASP A 137 -4.82 13.33 -6.37
C ASP A 137 -3.56 12.46 -6.41
N THR A 138 -2.99 12.34 -7.60
CA THR A 138 -1.76 11.56 -7.80
C THR A 138 -0.53 12.19 -7.14
N ALA A 139 -0.51 13.52 -6.96
CA ALA A 139 0.58 14.22 -6.30
C ALA A 139 0.65 13.85 -4.80
N ALA A 140 -0.49 13.87 -4.11
CA ALA A 140 -0.57 13.45 -2.72
C ALA A 140 -0.20 11.96 -2.55
N VAL A 141 -0.60 11.10 -3.48
CA VAL A 141 -0.21 9.68 -3.49
C VAL A 141 1.30 9.51 -3.59
N HIS A 142 1.94 10.25 -4.52
CA HIS A 142 3.41 10.21 -4.70
C HIS A 142 4.14 10.71 -3.45
N GLU A 143 3.69 11.82 -2.86
CA GLU A 143 4.28 12.34 -1.62
C GLU A 143 4.13 11.34 -0.46
N GLN A 144 2.97 10.72 -0.30
CA GLN A 144 2.75 9.69 0.73
C GLN A 144 3.61 8.45 0.51
N TRP A 145 3.80 8.03 -0.74
CA TRP A 145 4.71 6.95 -1.11
C TRP A 145 6.17 7.27 -0.73
N ARG A 146 6.67 8.48 -1.07
CA ARG A 146 8.01 8.94 -0.67
C ARG A 146 8.19 8.93 0.86
N ARG A 147 7.18 9.42 1.58
CA ARG A 147 7.19 9.48 3.05
C ARG A 147 7.31 8.08 3.67
N TYR A 148 6.51 7.13 3.23
CA TYR A 148 6.60 5.76 3.71
C TYR A 148 7.93 5.11 3.37
N ARG A 149 8.46 5.33 2.18
CA ARG A 149 9.75 4.80 1.77
C ARG A 149 10.89 5.32 2.66
N ARG A 150 10.93 6.63 2.94
CA ARG A 150 11.92 7.21 3.88
C ARG A 150 11.82 6.61 5.27
N ARG A 151 10.59 6.48 5.81
CA ARG A 151 10.36 5.89 7.13
C ARG A 151 10.81 4.43 7.21
N LEU A 152 10.46 3.64 6.20
CA LEU A 152 10.87 2.23 6.13
C LEU A 152 12.39 2.10 6.06
N SER A 153 13.07 2.90 5.21
CA SER A 153 14.53 2.88 5.11
C SER A 153 15.19 3.21 6.45
N ALA A 154 14.80 4.32 7.07
CA ALA A 154 15.34 4.73 8.36
C ALA A 154 15.12 3.66 9.45
N LEU A 155 13.92 3.08 9.48
CA LEU A 155 13.59 2.02 10.44
C LEU A 155 14.40 0.74 10.21
N VAL A 156 14.61 0.34 8.96
CA VAL A 156 15.45 -0.81 8.60
C VAL A 156 16.90 -0.59 9.05
N ASP A 157 17.45 0.61 8.83
CA ASP A 157 18.83 0.92 9.20
C ASP A 157 18.99 0.96 10.73
N ALA A 158 18.05 1.55 11.45
CA ALA A 158 18.05 1.57 12.90
C ALA A 158 17.89 0.16 13.52
N LEU A 159 17.02 -0.66 12.96
CA LEU A 159 16.84 -2.05 13.38
C LEU A 159 18.11 -2.89 13.17
N LYS A 160 18.83 -2.66 12.06
CA LYS A 160 20.15 -3.29 11.83
C LYS A 160 21.18 -2.87 12.87
N ALA A 161 21.25 -1.56 13.16
CA ALA A 161 22.15 -1.04 14.19
C ALA A 161 21.85 -1.64 15.57
N TYR A 162 20.56 -1.85 15.89
CA TYR A 162 20.14 -2.52 17.14
C TYR A 162 20.44 -4.03 17.17
N GLY A 163 20.83 -4.63 16.01
CA GLY A 163 21.21 -6.04 15.90
C GLY A 163 20.16 -6.97 15.32
N TYR A 164 19.09 -6.45 14.69
CA TYR A 164 18.16 -7.27 13.91
C TYR A 164 18.63 -7.47 12.47
N SER A 165 18.35 -8.61 11.89
CA SER A 165 18.56 -8.89 10.45
C SER A 165 17.42 -8.27 9.61
N ALA A 166 17.26 -6.94 9.70
CA ALA A 166 16.23 -6.22 9.00
C ALA A 166 16.57 -6.00 7.52
N GLN A 167 15.56 -6.05 6.67
CA GLN A 167 15.68 -5.78 5.23
C GLN A 167 14.51 -4.91 4.78
N MET A 168 14.75 -4.10 3.74
CA MET A 168 13.69 -3.35 3.10
C MET A 168 12.67 -4.35 2.52
N PRO A 169 11.37 -4.24 2.88
CA PRO A 169 10.36 -5.14 2.34
C PRO A 169 10.18 -4.91 0.83
N SER A 170 9.71 -5.93 0.11
CA SER A 170 9.34 -5.76 -1.30
C SER A 170 8.10 -4.91 -1.50
N GLY A 171 7.25 -4.81 -0.49
CA GLY A 171 6.02 -4.02 -0.50
C GLY A 171 5.43 -3.85 0.89
N ALA A 172 4.24 -3.23 0.95
CA ALA A 172 3.51 -2.89 2.17
C ALA A 172 4.25 -1.89 3.07
N LEU A 173 3.90 -1.79 4.35
CA LEU A 173 4.33 -0.74 5.28
C LEU A 173 5.01 -1.31 6.54
N TYR A 174 5.50 -2.54 6.45
CA TYR A 174 5.98 -3.28 7.61
C TYR A 174 7.36 -3.86 7.37
N VAL A 175 8.23 -3.74 8.38
CA VAL A 175 9.47 -4.49 8.46
C VAL A 175 9.22 -5.74 9.29
N TRP A 176 9.45 -6.89 8.70
CA TRP A 176 9.29 -8.20 9.31
C TRP A 176 10.65 -8.78 9.63
N VAL A 177 10.94 -9.00 10.89
CA VAL A 177 12.26 -9.45 11.35
C VAL A 177 12.13 -10.66 12.27
N LYS A 178 13.13 -11.53 12.23
CA LYS A 178 13.26 -12.60 13.21
C LYS A 178 13.67 -12.01 14.56
N ALA A 179 13.01 -12.45 15.63
CA ALA A 179 13.37 -12.09 17.01
C ALA A 179 14.81 -12.57 17.33
N LYS A 180 15.60 -11.75 18.01
CA LYS A 180 16.99 -12.08 18.37
C LYS A 180 17.06 -13.23 19.37
N SER A 181 16.13 -13.26 20.33
CA SER A 181 15.98 -14.35 21.31
C SER A 181 15.35 -15.62 20.70
N GLY A 182 14.72 -15.51 19.52
CA GLY A 182 13.86 -16.56 18.93
C GLY A 182 12.43 -16.56 19.44
N ASP A 183 12.07 -15.65 20.36
CA ASP A 183 10.74 -15.46 20.93
C ASP A 183 10.33 -13.99 20.82
N CYS A 184 9.16 -13.73 20.20
CA CYS A 184 8.71 -12.35 19.97
C CYS A 184 8.36 -11.61 21.27
N TRP A 185 7.87 -12.29 22.29
CA TRP A 185 7.49 -11.66 23.55
C TRP A 185 8.71 -11.28 24.38
N ALA A 186 9.75 -12.14 24.38
CA ALA A 186 11.02 -11.82 25.05
C ALA A 186 11.69 -10.58 24.41
N ASP A 187 11.75 -10.53 23.08
CA ASP A 187 12.29 -9.35 22.39
C ASP A 187 11.42 -8.10 22.59
N MET A 188 10.10 -8.24 22.62
CA MET A 188 9.19 -7.12 22.91
C MET A 188 9.40 -6.55 24.31
N ALA A 189 9.65 -7.40 25.31
CA ALA A 189 9.94 -6.95 26.67
C ALA A 189 11.22 -6.10 26.73
N GLU A 190 12.26 -6.47 25.99
CA GLU A 190 13.50 -5.67 25.88
C GLU A 190 13.26 -4.36 25.12
N LEU A 191 12.56 -4.39 24.00
CA LEU A 191 12.21 -3.20 23.22
C LEU A 191 11.31 -2.23 23.99
N ALA A 192 10.42 -2.74 24.84
CA ALA A 192 9.56 -1.92 25.68
C ALA A 192 10.34 -1.07 26.68
N LYS A 193 11.52 -1.53 27.16
CA LYS A 193 12.40 -0.76 28.05
C LYS A 193 12.89 0.53 27.40
N ILE A 194 13.03 0.55 26.09
CA ILE A 194 13.38 1.73 25.30
C ILE A 194 12.16 2.40 24.65
N GLY A 195 10.94 2.00 25.06
CA GLY A 195 9.68 2.59 24.61
C GLY A 195 9.30 2.23 23.17
N ILE A 196 9.70 1.07 22.68
CA ILE A 196 9.35 0.55 21.35
C ILE A 196 8.51 -0.71 21.49
N ILE A 197 7.31 -0.70 20.87
CA ILE A 197 6.36 -1.82 20.95
C ILE A 197 5.97 -2.24 19.53
N PRO A 198 6.63 -3.25 18.94
CA PRO A 198 6.22 -3.85 17.67
C PRO A 198 4.99 -4.77 17.86
N SER A 199 4.42 -5.26 16.78
CA SER A 199 3.45 -6.37 16.86
C SER A 199 4.19 -7.70 16.99
N PRO A 200 3.78 -8.58 17.94
CA PRO A 200 4.34 -9.94 18.04
C PRO A 200 3.95 -10.76 16.82
N GLY A 201 4.89 -11.52 16.29
CA GLY A 201 4.67 -12.39 15.15
C GLY A 201 3.71 -13.54 15.45
N GLU A 202 3.55 -13.89 16.71
CA GLU A 202 2.57 -14.89 17.16
C GLU A 202 1.15 -14.60 16.66
N PHE A 203 0.74 -13.31 16.62
CA PHE A 203 -0.57 -12.91 16.08
C PHE A 203 -0.74 -13.25 14.60
N TYR A 204 0.33 -13.60 13.92
CA TYR A 204 0.38 -13.97 12.50
C TYR A 204 0.86 -15.41 12.28
N GLY A 205 0.85 -16.23 13.34
CA GLY A 205 1.31 -17.62 13.30
C GLY A 205 2.84 -17.80 13.23
N ALA A 206 3.61 -16.76 13.57
CA ALA A 206 5.08 -16.77 13.49
C ALA A 206 5.72 -16.25 14.80
N PRO A 207 5.69 -17.01 15.92
CA PRO A 207 6.10 -16.54 17.23
C PRO A 207 7.59 -16.16 17.34
N ALA A 208 8.41 -16.61 16.40
CA ALA A 208 9.83 -16.23 16.32
C ALA A 208 10.08 -14.90 15.58
N TYR A 209 9.05 -14.11 15.28
CA TYR A 209 9.18 -12.88 14.48
C TYR A 209 8.51 -11.68 15.14
N LEU A 210 8.89 -10.48 14.67
CA LEU A 210 8.32 -9.19 15.06
C LEU A 210 7.93 -8.40 13.80
N ARG A 211 6.87 -7.60 13.91
CA ARG A 211 6.42 -6.70 12.86
C ARG A 211 6.51 -5.24 13.33
N PHE A 212 7.36 -4.46 12.68
CA PHE A 212 7.47 -3.01 12.87
C PHE A 212 6.69 -2.28 11.78
N SER A 213 5.96 -1.22 12.15
CA SER A 213 5.12 -0.46 11.22
C SER A 213 5.70 0.93 10.95
N ALA A 214 5.69 1.36 9.68
CA ALA A 214 6.08 2.71 9.26
C ALA A 214 4.89 3.70 9.21
N THR A 215 3.73 3.35 9.80
CA THR A 215 2.49 4.17 9.71
C THR A 215 2.40 5.28 10.77
N ALA A 216 3.30 5.31 11.74
CA ALA A 216 3.39 6.38 12.74
C ALA A 216 3.84 7.71 12.10
N THR A 217 3.80 8.80 12.85
CA THR A 217 4.26 10.12 12.39
C THR A 217 5.77 10.14 12.08
N ASP A 218 6.24 11.11 11.30
CA ASP A 218 7.67 11.26 11.01
C ASP A 218 8.49 11.45 12.29
N GLU A 219 7.95 12.20 13.25
CA GLU A 219 8.56 12.42 14.56
C GLU A 219 8.65 11.13 15.38
N ALA A 220 7.58 10.34 15.44
CA ALA A 220 7.57 9.08 16.19
C ALA A 220 8.56 8.07 15.58
N ILE A 221 8.65 7.98 14.25
CA ILE A 221 9.63 7.11 13.58
C ILE A 221 11.06 7.60 13.87
N ARG A 222 11.33 8.90 13.79
CA ARG A 222 12.65 9.46 14.12
C ARG A 222 13.04 9.12 15.56
N SER A 223 12.15 9.40 16.52
CA SER A 223 12.39 9.08 17.94
C SER A 223 12.64 7.58 18.17
N ALA A 224 11.91 6.71 17.48
CA ALA A 224 12.15 5.27 17.57
C ALA A 224 13.53 4.88 17.00
N CYS A 225 13.93 5.46 15.87
CA CYS A 225 15.26 5.23 15.29
C CYS A 225 16.39 5.70 16.23
N GLU A 226 16.26 6.89 16.84
CA GLU A 226 17.21 7.40 17.83
C GLU A 226 17.37 6.45 19.02
N ARG A 227 16.27 5.92 19.56
CA ARG A 227 16.30 4.96 20.68
C ARG A 227 16.89 3.59 20.30
N LEU A 228 16.73 3.17 19.06
CA LEU A 228 17.32 1.93 18.57
C LEU A 228 18.83 2.06 18.31
N THR A 229 19.35 3.28 18.20
CA THR A 229 20.77 3.53 17.90
C THR A 229 21.56 4.13 19.07
N ALA A 230 20.88 4.45 20.18
CA ALA A 230 21.51 4.91 21.43
C ALA A 230 22.16 3.75 22.19
#